data_ce6f5293e2322773bbd93ccc179f27a8
#
_entry.id   ce6f5293e2322773bbd93ccc179f27a8
#
_cell.length_a   1.000
_cell.length_b   1.000
_cell.length_c   1.000
_cell.angle_alpha   90.00
_cell.angle_beta   90.00
_cell.angle_gamma   90.00
#
_symmetry.space_group_name_H-M   'P 1'
#
loop_
_entity.id
_entity.type
_entity.pdbx_description
1 polymer ?
#
loop_
_entity_poly.entity_id
_entity_poly.type
_entity_poly.pdbx_seq_one_letter_code
_entity_poly.pdbx_strand_id
1 'polypeptide(L)'
;WFNKENTRLQSIKDKQSFGKKTTNKQKTIARDRNNKVNDYMNKAARKVIDYCISNDIGTLVVGYNETFQRKVHIGKQNNQNFVNIPYGRLQNKLQYLCDLNGIKFVKQEESYTSKASFWDKDIIPVYNNDNPKEYEFKGSRVKRGLYKTSSGKIFNADVNGALNIMRKSRVVDMNILYSRGEVDTPIRIRIA
;
A
#
# COMPACT_ATOMS: atom_id res chain seq x y z
N TRP A 1 -5.36 -8.48 17.67
CA TRP A 1 -5.19 -9.64 18.56
C TRP A 1 -3.71 -9.92 18.87
N PHE A 2 -2.86 -10.17 17.88
CA PHE A 2 -1.44 -10.56 18.08
C PHE A 2 -0.67 -9.57 18.96
N ASN A 3 -0.69 -8.28 18.65
CA ASN A 3 0.05 -7.27 19.42
C ASN A 3 -0.39 -7.23 20.88
N LYS A 4 -1.71 -7.29 21.14
CA LYS A 4 -2.27 -7.28 22.50
C LYS A 4 -1.84 -8.52 23.29
N GLU A 5 -1.93 -9.70 22.68
CA GLU A 5 -1.55 -10.96 23.34
C GLU A 5 -0.04 -11.08 23.55
N ASN A 6 0.77 -10.67 22.56
CA ASN A 6 2.22 -10.67 22.73
C ASN A 6 2.70 -9.71 23.82
N THR A 7 2.09 -8.52 23.93
CA THR A 7 2.38 -7.57 25.01
C THR A 7 2.01 -8.15 26.39
N ARG A 8 0.86 -8.83 26.50
CA ARG A 8 0.43 -9.51 27.71
C ARG A 8 1.44 -10.59 28.14
N LEU A 9 1.85 -11.44 27.21
CA LEU A 9 2.83 -12.49 27.46
C LEU A 9 4.21 -11.93 27.80
N GLN A 10 4.59 -10.81 27.20
CA GLN A 10 5.83 -10.11 27.54
C GLN A 10 5.80 -9.60 28.97
N SER A 11 4.71 -8.94 29.38
CA SER A 11 4.55 -8.46 30.76
C SER A 11 4.62 -9.58 31.79
N ILE A 12 4.01 -10.74 31.53
CA ILE A 12 4.09 -11.91 32.40
C ILE A 12 5.52 -12.42 32.49
N LYS A 13 6.20 -12.57 31.36
CA LYS A 13 7.60 -13.00 31.28
C LYS A 13 8.52 -12.09 32.11
N ASP A 14 8.37 -10.77 31.94
CA ASP A 14 9.22 -9.79 32.60
C ASP A 14 9.03 -9.81 34.13
N LYS A 15 7.80 -10.04 34.61
CA LYS A 15 7.51 -10.24 36.04
C LYS A 15 8.12 -11.52 36.63
N GLN A 16 8.29 -12.56 35.83
CA GLN A 16 8.82 -13.85 36.26
C GLN A 16 10.35 -13.94 36.17
N SER A 17 11.04 -12.85 35.83
CA SER A 17 12.51 -12.76 35.68
C SER A 17 13.12 -13.88 34.83
N PHE A 18 12.41 -14.33 33.79
CA PHE A 18 12.87 -15.41 32.95
C PHE A 18 14.00 -14.91 32.01
N GLY A 19 15.19 -15.51 32.13
CA GLY A 19 16.38 -15.15 31.32
C GLY A 19 16.26 -15.36 29.79
N LYS A 20 15.15 -15.92 29.31
CA LYS A 20 14.92 -16.13 27.88
C LYS A 20 14.30 -14.90 27.20
N LYS A 21 14.83 -14.50 26.05
CA LYS A 21 14.29 -13.37 25.27
C LYS A 21 12.82 -13.55 24.87
N THR A 22 12.38 -14.79 24.57
CA THR A 22 11.00 -15.12 24.18
C THR A 22 10.56 -16.45 24.77
N THR A 23 9.26 -16.55 25.12
CA THR A 23 8.65 -17.80 25.58
C THR A 23 8.21 -18.67 24.41
N ASN A 24 8.00 -19.98 24.65
CA ASN A 24 7.45 -20.89 23.65
C ASN A 24 6.05 -20.45 23.17
N LYS A 25 5.22 -19.93 24.08
CA LYS A 25 3.90 -19.39 23.74
C LYS A 25 4.00 -18.18 22.79
N GLN A 26 4.95 -17.27 23.05
CA GLN A 26 5.18 -16.13 22.15
C GLN A 26 5.64 -16.60 20.76
N LYS A 27 6.52 -17.62 20.69
CA LYS A 27 6.94 -18.20 19.39
C LYS A 27 5.76 -18.83 18.64
N THR A 28 4.88 -19.54 19.36
CA THR A 28 3.68 -20.15 18.74
C THR A 28 2.75 -19.10 18.15
N ILE A 29 2.35 -18.09 18.92
CA ILE A 29 1.45 -17.04 18.43
C ILE A 29 2.07 -16.23 17.28
N ALA A 30 3.40 -16.03 17.28
CA ALA A 30 4.11 -15.37 16.20
C ALA A 30 4.09 -16.21 14.92
N ARG A 31 4.32 -17.53 15.01
CA ARG A 31 4.19 -18.47 13.90
C ARG A 31 2.78 -18.47 13.31
N ASP A 32 1.77 -18.59 14.18
CA ASP A 32 0.37 -18.67 13.76
C ASP A 32 -0.07 -17.36 13.08
N ARG A 33 0.35 -16.21 13.63
CA ARG A 33 0.16 -14.90 12.97
C ARG A 33 0.82 -14.86 11.59
N ASN A 34 2.06 -15.30 11.48
CA ASN A 34 2.80 -15.27 10.21
C ASN A 34 2.17 -16.19 9.16
N ASN A 35 1.68 -17.36 9.56
CA ASN A 35 0.96 -18.27 8.67
C ASN A 35 -0.35 -17.62 8.14
N LYS A 36 -1.15 -17.01 9.03
CA LYS A 36 -2.37 -16.29 8.64
C LYS A 36 -2.08 -15.13 7.69
N VAL A 37 -1.02 -14.35 7.96
CA VAL A 37 -0.61 -13.25 7.09
C VAL A 37 -0.16 -13.77 5.72
N ASN A 38 0.63 -14.85 5.68
CA ASN A 38 1.06 -15.45 4.42
C ASN A 38 -0.11 -15.99 3.60
N ASP A 39 -1.07 -16.68 4.23
CA ASP A 39 -2.28 -17.17 3.56
C ASP A 39 -3.07 -16.00 2.96
N TYR A 40 -3.31 -14.96 3.75
CA TYR A 40 -4.00 -13.75 3.27
C TYR A 40 -3.28 -13.09 2.09
N MET A 41 -1.94 -12.97 2.15
CA MET A 41 -1.16 -12.38 1.05
C MET A 41 -1.21 -13.24 -0.22
N ASN A 42 -1.23 -14.58 -0.08
CA ASN A 42 -1.39 -15.48 -1.22
C ASN A 42 -2.75 -15.29 -1.88
N LYS A 43 -3.82 -15.28 -1.08
CA LYS A 43 -5.20 -15.08 -1.57
C LYS A 43 -5.36 -13.71 -2.21
N ALA A 44 -4.79 -12.65 -1.59
CA ALA A 44 -4.83 -11.30 -2.13
C ALA A 44 -4.13 -11.20 -3.49
N ALA A 45 -2.90 -11.74 -3.58
CA ALA A 45 -2.15 -11.74 -4.83
C ALA A 45 -2.87 -12.53 -5.92
N ARG A 46 -3.40 -13.74 -5.61
CA ARG A 46 -4.17 -14.53 -6.57
C ARG A 46 -5.40 -13.77 -7.06
N LYS A 47 -6.17 -13.14 -6.16
CA LYS A 47 -7.36 -12.37 -6.54
C LYS A 47 -7.06 -11.21 -7.49
N VAL A 48 -5.92 -10.52 -7.30
CA VAL A 48 -5.47 -9.46 -8.22
C VAL A 48 -5.15 -10.04 -9.60
N ILE A 49 -4.42 -11.15 -9.65
CA ILE A 49 -4.04 -11.78 -10.93
C ILE A 49 -5.25 -12.36 -11.66
N ASP A 50 -6.16 -13.03 -10.95
CA ASP A 50 -7.40 -13.54 -11.53
C ASP A 50 -8.24 -12.40 -12.14
N TYR A 51 -8.27 -11.22 -11.47
CA TYR A 51 -8.90 -10.04 -12.03
C TYR A 51 -8.20 -9.55 -13.30
N CYS A 52 -6.86 -9.53 -13.30
CA CYS A 52 -6.10 -9.15 -14.50
C CYS A 52 -6.39 -10.09 -15.66
N ILE A 53 -6.37 -11.40 -15.45
CA ILE A 53 -6.65 -12.40 -16.47
C ILE A 53 -8.08 -12.25 -17.00
N SER A 54 -9.07 -12.13 -16.09
CA SER A 54 -10.49 -12.03 -16.48
C SER A 54 -10.84 -10.75 -17.26
N ASN A 55 -10.00 -9.73 -17.19
CA ASN A 55 -10.20 -8.46 -17.87
C ASN A 55 -9.14 -8.16 -18.95
N ASP A 56 -8.37 -9.17 -19.36
CA ASP A 56 -7.32 -9.05 -20.38
C ASP A 56 -6.30 -7.94 -20.10
N ILE A 57 -5.88 -7.82 -18.82
CA ILE A 57 -4.93 -6.81 -18.38
C ILE A 57 -3.50 -7.33 -18.55
N GLY A 58 -2.78 -6.83 -19.53
CA GLY A 58 -1.40 -7.23 -19.84
C GLY A 58 -0.32 -6.57 -18.98
N THR A 59 -0.64 -5.55 -18.15
CA THR A 59 0.35 -4.87 -17.31
C THR A 59 -0.22 -4.51 -15.95
N LEU A 60 0.50 -4.90 -14.88
CA LEU A 60 0.19 -4.52 -13.49
C LEU A 60 1.24 -3.53 -12.98
N VAL A 61 0.81 -2.32 -12.64
CA VAL A 61 1.66 -1.30 -12.03
C VAL A 61 1.42 -1.24 -10.53
N VAL A 62 2.50 -1.36 -9.74
CA VAL A 62 2.42 -1.35 -8.26
C VAL A 62 3.30 -0.26 -7.70
N GLY A 63 2.73 0.58 -6.83
CA GLY A 63 3.46 1.61 -6.10
C GLY A 63 4.54 1.01 -5.19
N TYR A 64 5.68 1.68 -5.13
CA TYR A 64 6.83 1.24 -4.37
C TYR A 64 7.54 2.43 -3.70
N ASN A 65 7.88 2.25 -2.43
CA ASN A 65 8.65 3.24 -1.68
C ASN A 65 9.65 2.52 -0.75
N GLU A 66 10.94 2.68 -1.02
CA GLU A 66 12.02 2.04 -0.24
C GLU A 66 12.03 2.44 1.24
N THR A 67 11.64 3.67 1.54
CA THR A 67 11.74 4.24 2.88
C THR A 67 10.45 4.12 3.68
N PHE A 68 9.37 3.62 3.07
CA PHE A 68 8.01 3.64 3.62
C PHE A 68 7.87 3.01 5.01
N GLN A 69 8.68 1.99 5.32
CA GLN A 69 8.64 1.33 6.62
C GLN A 69 9.66 1.86 7.64
N ARG A 70 10.63 2.69 7.19
CA ARG A 70 11.77 3.09 8.04
C ARG A 70 11.57 4.42 8.79
N LYS A 71 10.74 5.34 8.29
CA LYS A 71 10.56 6.69 8.84
C LYS A 71 9.09 7.15 8.86
N VAL A 72 8.15 6.27 9.17
CA VAL A 72 6.73 6.62 9.19
C VAL A 72 6.35 7.24 10.53
N HIS A 73 5.95 8.51 10.54
CA HIS A 73 5.46 9.25 11.71
C HIS A 73 3.94 9.44 11.65
N ILE A 74 3.16 8.34 11.74
CA ILE A 74 1.67 8.36 11.74
C ILE A 74 1.08 8.11 13.14
N GLY A 75 1.89 8.31 14.19
CA GLY A 75 1.51 8.06 15.57
C GLY A 75 1.86 6.64 16.04
N LYS A 76 2.15 6.48 17.33
CA LYS A 76 2.72 5.25 17.94
C LYS A 76 1.90 4.00 17.63
N GLN A 77 0.57 4.06 17.73
CA GLN A 77 -0.31 2.90 17.52
C GLN A 77 -0.46 2.55 16.03
N ASN A 78 -0.55 3.56 15.17
CA ASN A 78 -0.61 3.35 13.72
C ASN A 78 0.72 2.83 13.18
N ASN A 79 1.86 3.36 13.62
CA ASN A 79 3.18 2.86 13.26
C ASN A 79 3.33 1.38 13.61
N GLN A 80 2.92 0.95 14.81
CA GLN A 80 3.00 -0.44 15.23
C GLN A 80 2.17 -1.38 14.34
N ASN A 81 1.01 -0.94 13.87
CA ASN A 81 0.17 -1.71 12.94
C ASN A 81 0.73 -1.72 11.52
N PHE A 82 1.27 -0.60 11.06
CA PHE A 82 1.74 -0.40 9.68
C PHE A 82 3.05 -1.11 9.38
N VAL A 83 4.01 -1.07 10.31
CA VAL A 83 5.32 -1.75 10.18
C VAL A 83 5.18 -3.27 10.06
N ASN A 84 4.08 -3.83 10.54
CA ASN A 84 3.83 -5.27 10.50
C ASN A 84 3.19 -5.79 9.21
N ILE A 85 2.87 -4.91 8.23
CA ILE A 85 2.32 -5.34 6.93
C ILE A 85 3.49 -5.69 5.99
N PRO A 86 3.61 -6.95 5.54
CA PRO A 86 4.75 -7.37 4.72
C PRO A 86 4.54 -7.02 3.24
N TYR A 87 4.53 -5.72 2.90
CA TYR A 87 4.33 -5.23 1.53
C TYR A 87 5.30 -5.86 0.52
N GLY A 88 6.58 -5.98 0.88
CA GLY A 88 7.57 -6.61 0.00
C GLY A 88 7.22 -8.05 -0.36
N ARG A 89 6.62 -8.82 0.59
CA ARG A 89 6.16 -10.19 0.30
C ARG A 89 5.00 -10.21 -0.69
N LEU A 90 4.04 -9.27 -0.54
CA LEU A 90 2.93 -9.15 -1.49
C LEU A 90 3.45 -8.80 -2.88
N GLN A 91 4.35 -7.83 -3.00
CA GLN A 91 4.94 -7.43 -4.28
C GLN A 91 5.69 -8.59 -4.95
N ASN A 92 6.50 -9.34 -4.20
CA ASN A 92 7.21 -10.51 -4.74
C ASN A 92 6.24 -11.61 -5.23
N LYS A 93 5.13 -11.82 -4.50
CA LYS A 93 4.10 -12.78 -4.93
C LYS A 93 3.36 -12.31 -6.18
N LEU A 94 3.02 -11.03 -6.26
CA LEU A 94 2.40 -10.44 -7.45
C LEU A 94 3.34 -10.55 -8.65
N GLN A 95 4.62 -10.20 -8.50
CA GLN A 95 5.60 -10.33 -9.57
C GLN A 95 5.68 -11.77 -10.07
N TYR A 96 5.88 -12.74 -9.17
CA TYR A 96 5.94 -14.16 -9.53
C TYR A 96 4.69 -14.63 -10.29
N LEU A 97 3.50 -14.24 -9.83
CA LEU A 97 2.26 -14.63 -10.50
C LEU A 97 2.05 -13.90 -11.83
N CYS A 98 2.53 -12.66 -11.97
CA CYS A 98 2.55 -11.96 -13.25
C CYS A 98 3.43 -12.69 -14.26
N ASP A 99 4.66 -13.06 -13.86
CA ASP A 99 5.61 -13.79 -14.72
C ASP A 99 5.01 -15.13 -15.21
N LEU A 100 4.32 -15.87 -14.32
CA LEU A 100 3.66 -17.13 -14.68
C LEU A 100 2.50 -16.97 -15.67
N ASN A 101 1.86 -15.81 -15.72
CA ASN A 101 0.66 -15.58 -16.55
C ASN A 101 0.93 -14.60 -17.72
N GLY A 102 2.19 -14.29 -18.01
CA GLY A 102 2.55 -13.40 -19.11
C GLY A 102 2.13 -11.93 -18.91
N ILE A 103 1.89 -11.52 -17.66
CA ILE A 103 1.52 -10.14 -17.29
C ILE A 103 2.78 -9.36 -16.97
N LYS A 104 2.98 -8.21 -17.59
CA LYS A 104 4.10 -7.33 -17.27
C LYS A 104 3.93 -6.72 -15.88
N PHE A 105 4.91 -6.93 -14.98
CA PHE A 105 4.93 -6.33 -13.65
C PHE A 105 5.84 -5.09 -13.63
N VAL A 106 5.30 -3.95 -13.20
CA VAL A 106 6.03 -2.68 -13.12
C VAL A 106 6.00 -2.14 -11.69
N LYS A 107 7.16 -1.96 -11.08
CA LYS A 107 7.30 -1.24 -9.81
C LYS A 107 7.52 0.24 -10.10
N GLN A 108 6.63 1.09 -9.58
CA GLN A 108 6.70 2.54 -9.75
C GLN A 108 6.97 3.21 -8.41
N GLU A 109 7.98 4.06 -8.36
CA GLU A 109 8.23 4.91 -7.20
C GLU A 109 7.03 5.83 -6.98
N GLU A 110 6.53 5.91 -5.70
CA GLU A 110 5.22 6.50 -5.38
C GLU A 110 5.29 7.80 -4.57
N SER A 111 6.46 8.45 -4.42
CA SER A 111 6.57 9.72 -3.71
C SER A 111 5.57 10.73 -4.25
N TYR A 112 4.94 11.44 -3.32
CA TYR A 112 3.95 12.50 -3.56
C TYR A 112 2.66 12.08 -4.30
N THR A 113 2.49 10.84 -4.73
CA THR A 113 1.31 10.40 -5.49
C THR A 113 0.00 10.54 -4.72
N SER A 114 0.04 10.43 -3.39
CA SER A 114 -1.14 10.64 -2.52
C SER A 114 -1.43 12.11 -2.21
N LYS A 115 -0.45 13.01 -2.46
CA LYS A 115 -0.57 14.46 -2.22
C LYS A 115 -0.94 15.21 -3.50
N ALA A 116 -0.36 14.84 -4.63
CA ALA A 116 -0.63 15.47 -5.92
C ALA A 116 -2.07 15.19 -6.40
N SER A 117 -2.67 16.17 -7.04
CA SER A 117 -3.98 16.03 -7.68
C SER A 117 -3.85 15.43 -9.08
N PHE A 118 -4.47 14.28 -9.31
CA PHE A 118 -4.52 13.69 -10.63
C PHE A 118 -5.31 14.57 -11.62
N TRP A 119 -6.51 14.99 -11.22
CA TRP A 119 -7.42 15.75 -12.06
C TRP A 119 -6.92 17.17 -12.38
N ASP A 120 -6.18 17.79 -11.46
CA ASP A 120 -5.55 19.10 -11.69
C ASP A 120 -4.23 19.01 -12.46
N LYS A 121 -3.83 17.79 -12.85
CA LYS A 121 -2.57 17.51 -13.58
C LYS A 121 -1.33 18.03 -12.88
N ASP A 122 -1.31 17.96 -11.54
CA ASP A 122 -0.14 18.37 -10.76
C ASP A 122 1.13 17.65 -11.21
N ILE A 123 2.26 18.34 -11.21
CA ILE A 123 3.56 17.70 -11.41
C ILE A 123 3.87 16.84 -10.19
N ILE A 124 4.25 15.57 -10.41
CA ILE A 124 4.59 14.64 -9.34
C ILE A 124 6.11 14.51 -9.27
N PRO A 125 6.78 15.13 -8.29
CA PRO A 125 8.22 15.03 -8.15
C PRO A 125 8.64 13.65 -7.61
N VAL A 126 9.96 13.38 -7.73
CA VAL A 126 10.60 12.27 -7.03
C VAL A 126 11.19 12.81 -5.73
N TYR A 127 11.03 12.07 -4.63
CA TYR A 127 11.63 12.46 -3.35
C TYR A 127 13.15 12.34 -3.42
N ASN A 128 13.84 13.41 -3.02
CA ASN A 128 15.28 13.40 -2.86
C ASN A 128 15.62 13.57 -1.37
N ASN A 129 16.25 12.56 -0.79
CA ASN A 129 16.61 12.55 0.63
C ASN A 129 17.75 13.53 0.96
N ASP A 130 18.63 13.80 0.00
CA ASP A 130 19.80 14.68 0.19
C ASP A 130 19.42 16.16 0.04
N ASN A 131 18.33 16.43 -0.66
CA ASN A 131 17.79 17.78 -0.84
C ASN A 131 16.25 17.74 -0.76
N PRO A 132 15.69 17.59 0.45
CA PRO A 132 14.24 17.54 0.63
C PRO A 132 13.62 18.90 0.30
N LYS A 133 12.66 18.91 -0.63
CA LYS A 133 11.92 20.10 -1.01
C LYS A 133 10.45 19.96 -0.61
N GLU A 134 9.86 21.06 -0.20
CA GLU A 134 8.42 21.16 -0.06
C GLU A 134 7.79 21.49 -1.41
N TYR A 135 6.64 20.86 -1.69
CA TYR A 135 5.89 21.04 -2.91
C TYR A 135 4.45 21.37 -2.57
N GLU A 136 3.91 22.38 -3.25
CA GLU A 136 2.50 22.71 -3.19
C GLU A 136 1.73 21.98 -4.29
N PHE A 137 0.55 21.51 -3.96
CA PHE A 137 -0.36 20.83 -4.87
C PHE A 137 -1.71 21.53 -4.89
N LYS A 138 -2.37 21.55 -6.05
CA LYS A 138 -3.63 22.26 -6.27
C LYS A 138 -4.79 21.67 -5.49
N GLY A 139 -4.79 20.36 -5.30
CA GLY A 139 -5.80 19.67 -4.51
C GLY A 139 -5.31 19.29 -3.12
N SER A 140 -6.22 18.80 -2.27
CA SER A 140 -5.87 18.39 -0.90
C SER A 140 -6.76 17.28 -0.38
N ARG A 141 -6.25 16.50 0.58
CA ARG A 141 -7.03 15.52 1.32
C ARG A 141 -7.89 16.23 2.36
N VAL A 142 -9.22 16.19 2.21
CA VAL A 142 -10.15 16.89 3.11
C VAL A 142 -10.53 16.08 4.34
N LYS A 143 -10.59 14.74 4.20
CA LYS A 143 -10.74 13.79 5.32
C LYS A 143 -10.27 12.39 4.89
N ARG A 144 -10.29 11.42 5.81
CA ARG A 144 -9.89 10.04 5.50
C ARG A 144 -10.69 9.49 4.30
N GLY A 145 -9.97 9.02 3.28
CA GLY A 145 -10.56 8.44 2.07
C GLY A 145 -11.08 9.45 1.04
N LEU A 146 -11.08 10.76 1.32
CA LEU A 146 -11.58 11.79 0.41
C LEU A 146 -10.52 12.82 0.04
N TYR A 147 -10.44 13.12 -1.25
CA TYR A 147 -9.55 14.10 -1.85
C TYR A 147 -10.37 15.13 -2.63
N LYS A 148 -10.03 16.42 -2.52
CA LYS A 148 -10.71 17.54 -3.19
C LYS A 148 -9.77 18.21 -4.17
N THR A 149 -10.20 18.41 -5.41
CA THR A 149 -9.49 19.14 -6.46
C THR A 149 -9.56 20.66 -6.26
N SER A 150 -8.79 21.43 -7.00
CA SER A 150 -8.88 22.89 -7.06
C SER A 150 -10.26 23.38 -7.50
N SER A 151 -10.93 22.64 -8.39
CA SER A 151 -12.30 22.94 -8.86
C SER A 151 -13.39 22.57 -7.85
N GLY A 152 -13.04 22.00 -6.70
CA GLY A 152 -13.99 21.60 -5.67
C GLY A 152 -14.57 20.18 -5.81
N LYS A 153 -14.24 19.44 -6.88
CA LYS A 153 -14.66 18.05 -7.05
C LYS A 153 -14.06 17.17 -5.95
N ILE A 154 -14.88 16.31 -5.35
CA ILE A 154 -14.46 15.37 -4.29
C ILE A 154 -14.54 13.95 -4.84
N PHE A 155 -13.49 13.15 -4.60
CA PHE A 155 -13.41 11.76 -5.00
C PHE A 155 -12.55 10.93 -4.05
N ASN A 156 -12.44 9.61 -4.29
CA ASN A 156 -11.71 8.73 -3.42
C ASN A 156 -10.19 9.01 -3.45
N ALA A 157 -9.58 9.18 -2.27
CA ALA A 157 -8.15 9.52 -2.15
C ALA A 157 -7.21 8.39 -2.58
N ASP A 158 -7.63 7.13 -2.43
CA ASP A 158 -6.81 5.97 -2.84
C ASP A 158 -6.84 5.81 -4.35
N VAL A 159 -7.98 6.13 -5.00
CA VAL A 159 -8.08 6.22 -6.46
C VAL A 159 -7.17 7.33 -7.00
N ASN A 160 -7.15 8.52 -6.35
CA ASN A 160 -6.20 9.59 -6.71
C ASN A 160 -4.75 9.10 -6.70
N GLY A 161 -4.35 8.42 -5.62
CA GLY A 161 -3.01 7.84 -5.49
C GLY A 161 -2.70 6.82 -6.59
N ALA A 162 -3.62 5.89 -6.86
CA ALA A 162 -3.45 4.87 -7.89
C ALA A 162 -3.32 5.46 -9.30
N LEU A 163 -4.15 6.44 -9.65
CA LEU A 163 -4.08 7.15 -10.93
C LEU A 163 -2.76 7.92 -11.08
N ASN A 164 -2.27 8.53 -10.01
CA ASN A 164 -0.98 9.21 -10.01
C ASN A 164 0.20 8.24 -10.14
N ILE A 165 0.15 7.06 -9.51
CA ILE A 165 1.15 5.99 -9.71
C ILE A 165 1.15 5.55 -11.18
N MET A 166 -0.02 5.30 -11.75
CA MET A 166 -0.17 4.94 -13.17
C MET A 166 0.40 6.03 -14.08
N ARG A 167 0.04 7.30 -13.86
CA ARG A 167 0.56 8.44 -14.63
C ARG A 167 2.09 8.54 -14.55
N LYS A 168 2.65 8.36 -13.35
CA LYS A 168 4.10 8.42 -13.10
C LYS A 168 4.85 7.28 -13.80
N SER A 169 4.23 6.11 -13.95
CA SER A 169 4.81 4.94 -14.62
C SER A 169 4.97 5.10 -16.12
N ARG A 170 4.21 6.01 -16.76
CA ARG A 170 4.19 6.24 -18.21
C ARG A 170 3.90 4.97 -19.03
N VAL A 171 3.29 3.95 -18.43
CA VAL A 171 2.94 2.70 -19.13
C VAL A 171 1.80 2.92 -20.13
N VAL A 172 0.92 3.87 -19.85
CA VAL A 172 -0.24 4.20 -20.67
C VAL A 172 -0.43 5.72 -20.74
N ASP A 173 -0.95 6.21 -21.85
CA ASP A 173 -1.38 7.61 -21.97
C ASP A 173 -2.65 7.83 -21.13
N MET A 174 -2.55 8.69 -20.13
CA MET A 174 -3.64 8.99 -19.20
C MET A 174 -4.62 10.04 -19.74
N ASN A 175 -4.37 10.63 -20.91
CA ASN A 175 -5.23 11.68 -21.46
C ASN A 175 -6.67 11.20 -21.71
N ILE A 176 -6.83 9.93 -22.09
CA ILE A 176 -8.14 9.30 -22.29
C ILE A 176 -8.97 9.31 -20.97
N LEU A 177 -8.34 9.15 -19.82
CA LEU A 177 -9.03 9.13 -18.52
C LEU A 177 -9.52 10.52 -18.10
N TYR A 178 -8.81 11.58 -18.46
CA TYR A 178 -9.24 12.94 -18.16
C TYR A 178 -10.56 13.31 -18.86
N SER A 179 -10.83 12.71 -20.03
CA SER A 179 -12.07 12.94 -20.78
C SER A 179 -13.25 12.08 -20.31
N ARG A 180 -13.00 10.91 -19.72
CA ARG A 180 -14.04 9.96 -19.30
C ARG A 180 -14.75 10.30 -18.00
N GLY A 181 -14.13 11.04 -17.09
CA GLY A 181 -14.76 11.59 -15.88
C GLY A 181 -15.18 10.63 -14.76
N GLU A 182 -15.19 9.32 -14.97
CA GLU A 182 -15.88 8.34 -14.12
C GLU A 182 -14.98 7.27 -13.46
N VAL A 183 -13.76 7.63 -13.04
CA VAL A 183 -12.83 6.66 -12.44
C VAL A 183 -12.73 6.85 -10.92
N ASP A 184 -13.81 7.24 -10.25
CA ASP A 184 -13.75 7.69 -8.87
C ASP A 184 -14.36 6.73 -7.83
N THR A 185 -15.04 5.65 -8.25
CA THR A 185 -15.71 4.72 -7.34
C THR A 185 -14.98 3.39 -7.21
N PRO A 186 -14.21 3.17 -6.13
CA PRO A 186 -13.52 1.90 -5.92
C PRO A 186 -14.50 0.78 -5.54
N ILE A 187 -14.28 -0.42 -6.08
CA ILE A 187 -15.00 -1.62 -5.69
C ILE A 187 -14.28 -2.29 -4.50
N ARG A 188 -15.02 -2.58 -3.42
CA ARG A 188 -14.48 -3.31 -2.28
C ARG A 188 -14.52 -4.82 -2.55
N ILE A 189 -13.36 -5.45 -2.62
CA ILE A 189 -13.23 -6.90 -2.73
C ILE A 189 -12.88 -7.47 -1.35
N ARG A 190 -13.68 -8.44 -0.87
CA ARG A 190 -13.36 -9.22 0.34
C ARG A 190 -12.54 -10.44 -0.07
N ILE A 191 -11.47 -10.69 0.68
CA ILE A 191 -10.62 -11.86 0.54
C ILE A 191 -11.02 -12.81 1.67
N ALA A 192 -11.59 -13.95 1.29
CA ALA A 192 -12.04 -15.00 2.22
C ALA A 192 -10.86 -15.91 2.62
#